data_43144505c3317ed8f935d4c51355b5fa
#
_entry.id   43144505c3317ed8f935d4c51355b5fa
#
_cell.length_a   1.000
_cell.length_b   1.000
_cell.length_c   1.000
_cell.angle_alpha   90.00
_cell.angle_beta   90.00
_cell.angle_gamma   90.00
#
_symmetry.space_group_name_H-M   'P 1'
#
loop_
_entity.id
_entity.type
_entity.pdbx_description
1 polymer ?
#
loop_
_entity_poly.entity_id
_entity_poly.type
_entity_poly.pdbx_seq_one_letter_code
_entity_poly.pdbx_strand_id
1 'polypeptide(L)'
;MKSEPDVFSIDDLERDGSTPWDGVRNYQARNYMRDMMAVGDRILYYHSNTKPPGIVGIARVAREAYPDPTAFDRTSEVFDPKSSSEAPRWYLVDVGFVEKLPTMVPLDQLKSDPELAEMLVVQRGQRLSIQPVEPDHFRHVLALGGAKSKVPASAGSVVGVLTAAKKKTAKKKTTKKKAAKA
;
A
#
# COMPACT_ATOMS: atom_id res chain seq x y z
N MET A 1 5.28 -0.89 0.74
CA MET A 1 5.38 0.57 0.95
C MET A 1 6.85 0.96 0.94
N LYS A 2 7.19 2.11 0.40
CA LYS A 2 8.59 2.58 0.26
C LYS A 2 8.85 3.73 1.22
N SER A 3 9.93 3.63 1.98
CA SER A 3 10.47 4.70 2.83
C SER A 3 11.96 4.91 2.53
N GLU A 4 12.47 6.07 2.83
CA GLU A 4 13.91 6.34 2.80
C GLU A 4 14.48 6.10 4.20
N PRO A 5 15.53 5.28 4.36
CA PRO A 5 16.03 4.92 5.69
C PRO A 5 16.53 6.11 6.50
N ASP A 6 17.02 7.17 5.84
CA ASP A 6 17.47 8.41 6.48
C ASP A 6 16.29 9.28 6.98
N VAL A 7 15.06 9.01 6.50
CA VAL A 7 13.84 9.71 6.92
C VAL A 7 13.10 8.89 7.97
N PHE A 8 12.80 7.62 7.66
CA PHE A 8 12.14 6.70 8.57
C PHE A 8 12.47 5.25 8.21
N SER A 9 13.32 4.62 9.00
CA SER A 9 13.81 3.26 8.76
C SER A 9 12.88 2.19 9.34
N ILE A 10 13.15 0.92 9.02
CA ILE A 10 12.48 -0.22 9.67
C ILE A 10 12.84 -0.29 11.17
N ASP A 11 14.04 0.18 11.54
CA ASP A 11 14.48 0.22 12.94
C ASP A 11 13.75 1.31 13.72
N ASP A 12 13.44 2.44 13.08
CA ASP A 12 12.58 3.47 13.66
C ASP A 12 11.17 2.93 13.86
N LEU A 13 10.62 2.22 12.87
CA LEU A 13 9.31 1.60 13.00
C LEU A 13 9.27 0.53 14.10
N GLU A 14 10.35 -0.23 14.27
CA GLU A 14 10.48 -1.21 15.37
C GLU A 14 10.49 -0.52 16.73
N ARG A 15 11.30 0.54 16.88
CA ARG A 15 11.39 1.34 18.11
C ARG A 15 10.06 1.98 18.48
N ASP A 16 9.37 2.58 17.51
CA ASP A 16 8.15 3.36 17.74
C ASP A 16 6.88 2.47 17.75
N GLY A 17 6.99 1.22 17.28
CA GLY A 17 5.90 0.25 17.18
C GLY A 17 4.90 0.54 16.08
N SER A 18 4.52 1.80 15.87
CA SER A 18 3.65 2.24 14.77
C SER A 18 3.86 3.71 14.44
N THR A 19 3.50 4.08 13.20
CA THR A 19 3.60 5.46 12.72
C THR A 19 2.46 5.80 11.76
N PRO A 20 1.95 7.04 11.75
CA PRO A 20 1.16 7.56 10.64
C PRO A 20 1.99 7.54 9.36
N TRP A 21 1.40 7.07 8.24
CA TRP A 21 2.07 7.08 6.94
C TRP A 21 1.61 8.29 6.13
N ASP A 22 2.02 9.46 6.58
CA ASP A 22 1.60 10.75 6.06
C ASP A 22 2.40 11.23 4.84
N GLY A 23 2.12 12.42 4.38
CA GLY A 23 2.88 13.09 3.30
C GLY A 23 2.71 12.49 1.90
N VAL A 24 1.85 11.52 1.70
CA VAL A 24 1.62 10.93 0.37
C VAL A 24 0.81 11.87 -0.50
N ARG A 25 1.43 12.41 -1.56
CA ARG A 25 0.84 13.39 -2.50
C ARG A 25 0.69 12.83 -3.92
N ASN A 26 0.38 11.55 -4.02
CA ASN A 26 0.02 10.88 -5.27
C ASN A 26 -1.38 10.29 -5.15
N TYR A 27 -2.28 10.62 -6.07
CA TYR A 27 -3.68 10.19 -6.03
C TYR A 27 -3.86 8.67 -6.08
N GLN A 28 -3.04 7.97 -6.86
CA GLN A 28 -3.13 6.51 -6.94
C GLN A 28 -2.69 5.85 -5.63
N ALA A 29 -1.58 6.30 -5.05
CA ALA A 29 -1.11 5.82 -3.76
C ALA A 29 -2.13 6.11 -2.64
N ARG A 30 -2.69 7.35 -2.62
CA ARG A 30 -3.77 7.71 -1.71
C ARG A 30 -5.00 6.79 -1.87
N ASN A 31 -5.41 6.50 -3.11
CA ASN A 31 -6.58 5.63 -3.34
C ASN A 31 -6.31 4.21 -2.83
N TYR A 32 -5.09 3.70 -2.97
CA TYR A 32 -4.73 2.41 -2.37
C TYR A 32 -4.92 2.44 -0.85
N MET A 33 -4.41 3.47 -0.16
CA MET A 33 -4.57 3.58 1.29
C MET A 33 -6.02 3.72 1.71
N ARG A 34 -6.78 4.59 1.03
CA ARG A 34 -8.15 4.92 1.41
C ARG A 34 -9.16 3.82 1.10
N ASP A 35 -9.02 3.18 -0.08
CA ASP A 35 -10.09 2.36 -0.64
C ASP A 35 -9.79 0.86 -0.58
N MET A 36 -8.53 0.48 -0.36
CA MET A 36 -8.09 -0.90 -0.53
C MET A 36 -7.36 -1.48 0.69
N MET A 37 -6.81 -0.65 1.58
CA MET A 37 -6.13 -1.12 2.77
C MET A 37 -7.10 -1.30 3.93
N ALA A 38 -7.01 -2.45 4.60
CA ALA A 38 -7.75 -2.77 5.81
C ALA A 38 -6.81 -3.07 6.98
N VAL A 39 -7.27 -2.86 8.22
CA VAL A 39 -6.50 -3.22 9.42
C VAL A 39 -6.06 -4.68 9.38
N GLY A 40 -4.79 -4.92 9.61
CA GLY A 40 -4.17 -6.24 9.58
C GLY A 40 -3.51 -6.61 8.25
N ASP A 41 -3.78 -5.86 7.16
CA ASP A 41 -3.10 -6.09 5.88
C ASP A 41 -1.59 -6.02 6.05
N ARG A 42 -0.89 -6.98 5.44
CA ARG A 42 0.57 -7.08 5.53
C ARG A 42 1.25 -6.21 4.49
N ILE A 43 2.37 -5.63 4.87
CA ILE A 43 3.13 -4.67 4.08
C ILE A 43 4.58 -5.16 3.99
N LEU A 44 5.11 -5.29 2.78
CA LEU A 44 6.55 -5.36 2.56
C LEU A 44 7.13 -3.96 2.75
N TYR A 45 8.01 -3.80 3.73
CA TYR A 45 8.68 -2.55 4.02
C TYR A 45 9.95 -2.44 3.19
N TYR A 46 9.98 -1.44 2.30
CA TYR A 46 11.06 -1.28 1.32
C TYR A 46 11.84 0.01 1.58
N HIS A 47 13.15 -0.11 1.74
CA HIS A 47 14.06 1.03 1.77
C HIS A 47 14.41 1.47 0.34
N SER A 48 13.98 2.68 -0.02
CA SER A 48 14.32 3.36 -1.26
C SER A 48 15.42 4.41 -1.01
N ASN A 49 15.96 4.97 -2.09
CA ASN A 49 16.99 6.02 -2.03
C ASN A 49 18.22 5.66 -1.19
N THR A 50 18.58 4.40 -1.15
CA THR A 50 19.76 3.85 -0.47
C THR A 50 20.50 2.87 -1.37
N LYS A 51 21.70 2.44 -0.98
CA LYS A 51 22.52 1.49 -1.76
C LYS A 51 22.97 0.31 -0.89
N PRO A 52 22.50 -0.90 -1.19
CA PRO A 52 21.45 -1.23 -2.17
C PRO A 52 20.05 -0.90 -1.63
N PRO A 53 19.08 -0.56 -2.50
CA PRO A 53 17.68 -0.49 -2.12
C PRO A 53 17.08 -1.90 -2.02
N GLY A 54 16.08 -2.12 -1.17
CA GLY A 54 15.49 -3.47 -1.01
C GLY A 54 14.42 -3.58 0.06
N ILE A 55 13.86 -4.77 0.18
CA ILE A 55 12.86 -5.10 1.21
C ILE A 55 13.60 -5.50 2.48
N VAL A 56 13.29 -4.84 3.58
CA VAL A 56 14.00 -4.96 4.86
C VAL A 56 13.15 -5.49 6.00
N GLY A 57 11.84 -5.49 5.82
CA GLY A 57 10.93 -5.88 6.91
C GLY A 57 9.50 -6.09 6.46
N ILE A 58 8.70 -6.47 7.44
CA ILE A 58 7.26 -6.64 7.36
C ILE A 58 6.61 -5.66 8.32
N ALA A 59 5.62 -4.95 7.82
CA ALA A 59 4.73 -4.14 8.62
C ALA A 59 3.28 -4.60 8.41
N ARG A 60 2.35 -3.92 9.06
CA ARG A 60 0.90 -4.12 8.89
C ARG A 60 0.18 -2.80 8.91
N VAL A 61 -1.00 -2.76 8.34
CA VAL A 61 -1.94 -1.66 8.58
C VAL A 61 -2.43 -1.76 10.02
N ALA A 62 -2.14 -0.75 10.83
CA ALA A 62 -2.53 -0.68 12.25
C ALA A 62 -3.84 0.10 12.45
N ARG A 63 -4.13 1.04 11.55
CA ARG A 63 -5.36 1.83 11.51
C ARG A 63 -5.77 2.09 10.07
N GLU A 64 -7.07 2.00 9.79
CA GLU A 64 -7.65 2.33 8.49
C GLU A 64 -7.47 3.80 8.12
N ALA A 65 -7.71 4.11 6.84
CA ALA A 65 -7.46 5.43 6.30
C ALA A 65 -8.28 6.54 6.97
N TYR A 66 -7.59 7.63 7.26
CA TYR A 66 -8.18 8.87 7.76
C TYR A 66 -7.53 10.08 7.09
N PRO A 67 -8.15 11.28 7.16
CA PRO A 67 -7.59 12.49 6.56
C PRO A 67 -6.19 12.79 7.06
N ASP A 68 -5.28 13.10 6.14
CA ASP A 68 -3.90 13.45 6.45
C ASP A 68 -3.82 14.89 6.99
N PRO A 69 -3.50 15.10 8.29
CA PRO A 69 -3.47 16.41 8.90
C PRO A 69 -2.35 17.30 8.33
N THR A 70 -1.26 16.70 7.82
CA THR A 70 -0.16 17.47 7.24
C THR A 70 -0.57 18.24 5.98
N ALA A 71 -1.68 17.81 5.35
CA ALA A 71 -2.24 18.51 4.20
C ALA A 71 -2.90 19.85 4.58
N PHE A 72 -3.28 20.04 5.83
CA PHE A 72 -3.94 21.25 6.33
C PHE A 72 -2.98 22.19 7.07
N ASP A 73 -1.81 21.68 7.45
CA ASP A 73 -0.79 22.44 8.15
C ASP A 73 0.04 23.26 7.16
N ARG A 74 -0.10 24.59 7.24
CA ARG A 74 0.62 25.53 6.37
C ARG A 74 2.14 25.53 6.58
N THR A 75 2.62 24.98 7.69
CA THR A 75 4.05 24.85 7.98
C THR A 75 4.64 23.56 7.43
N SER A 76 3.80 22.62 7.02
CA SER A 76 4.21 21.36 6.44
C SER A 76 4.69 21.53 5.00
N GLU A 77 5.82 20.89 4.65
CA GLU A 77 6.34 20.84 3.27
C GLU A 77 5.36 20.19 2.29
N VAL A 78 4.42 19.40 2.79
CA VAL A 78 3.41 18.68 2.00
C VAL A 78 2.01 19.29 2.14
N PHE A 79 1.95 20.58 2.55
CA PHE A 79 0.70 21.34 2.60
C PHE A 79 0.02 21.40 1.23
N ASP A 80 -1.29 21.20 1.20
CA ASP A 80 -2.12 21.39 -0.02
C ASP A 80 -3.21 22.43 0.23
N PRO A 81 -3.09 23.65 -0.36
CA PRO A 81 -4.09 24.72 -0.17
C PRO A 81 -5.48 24.37 -0.70
N LYS A 82 -5.61 23.29 -1.49
CA LYS A 82 -6.88 22.79 -2.02
C LYS A 82 -7.52 21.70 -1.16
N SER A 83 -6.90 21.35 -0.02
CA SER A 83 -7.40 20.36 0.95
C SER A 83 -7.82 21.05 2.23
N SER A 84 -8.97 20.67 2.79
CA SER A 84 -9.44 21.15 4.10
C SER A 84 -9.95 20.00 4.95
N SER A 85 -10.16 20.25 6.24
CA SER A 85 -10.74 19.26 7.16
C SER A 85 -12.16 18.82 6.73
N GLU A 86 -12.93 19.73 6.15
CA GLU A 86 -14.29 19.48 5.68
C GLU A 86 -14.32 18.77 4.30
N ALA A 87 -13.25 18.94 3.49
CA ALA A 87 -13.10 18.34 2.17
C ALA A 87 -11.68 17.79 1.98
N PRO A 88 -11.31 16.72 2.70
CA PRO A 88 -9.97 16.18 2.68
C PRO A 88 -9.66 15.51 1.33
N ARG A 89 -8.53 15.90 0.74
CA ARG A 89 -8.03 15.31 -0.50
C ARG A 89 -7.07 14.17 -0.26
N TRP A 90 -6.34 14.21 0.86
CA TRP A 90 -5.26 13.31 1.20
C TRP A 90 -5.62 12.48 2.43
N TYR A 91 -5.25 11.23 2.38
CA TYR A 91 -5.52 10.24 3.41
C TYR A 91 -4.23 9.50 3.73
N LEU A 92 -4.13 9.02 4.94
CA LEU A 92 -3.05 8.19 5.42
C LEU A 92 -3.61 6.98 6.18
N VAL A 93 -2.78 5.99 6.41
CA VAL A 93 -3.03 4.86 7.31
C VAL A 93 -1.96 4.83 8.39
N ASP A 94 -2.23 4.22 9.55
CA ASP A 94 -1.15 3.92 10.48
C ASP A 94 -0.52 2.58 10.10
N VAL A 95 0.81 2.55 10.08
CA VAL A 95 1.62 1.39 9.79
C VAL A 95 2.29 0.91 11.06
N GLY A 96 2.05 -0.36 11.44
CA GLY A 96 2.62 -0.98 12.62
C GLY A 96 3.73 -1.97 12.26
N PHE A 97 4.76 -2.04 13.11
CA PHE A 97 5.84 -3.01 12.99
C PHE A 97 5.34 -4.45 13.13
N VAL A 98 5.96 -5.36 12.39
CA VAL A 98 5.73 -6.81 12.51
C VAL A 98 7.04 -7.54 12.70
N GLU A 99 7.98 -7.37 11.75
CA GLU A 99 9.25 -8.09 11.76
C GLU A 99 10.28 -7.40 10.88
N LYS A 100 11.51 -7.30 11.35
CA LYS A 100 12.68 -7.01 10.52
C LYS A 100 13.18 -8.30 9.90
N LEU A 101 13.36 -8.34 8.59
CA LEU A 101 13.86 -9.53 7.91
C LEU A 101 15.27 -9.87 8.38
N PRO A 102 15.58 -11.15 8.66
CA PRO A 102 16.95 -11.61 8.94
C PRO A 102 17.94 -11.24 7.83
N THR A 103 17.47 -11.28 6.58
CA THR A 103 18.25 -10.90 5.39
C THR A 103 17.45 -9.94 4.55
N MET A 104 18.02 -8.76 4.27
CA MET A 104 17.42 -7.84 3.32
C MET A 104 17.36 -8.48 1.92
N VAL A 105 16.25 -8.30 1.22
CA VAL A 105 16.08 -8.74 -0.17
C VAL A 105 16.31 -7.54 -1.10
N PRO A 106 17.52 -7.40 -1.70
CA PRO A 106 17.85 -6.23 -2.51
C PRO A 106 17.09 -6.22 -3.85
N LEU A 107 16.90 -5.02 -4.40
CA LEU A 107 16.17 -4.82 -5.66
C LEU A 107 16.75 -5.65 -6.82
N ASP A 108 18.06 -5.80 -6.88
CA ASP A 108 18.71 -6.56 -7.95
C ASP A 108 18.40 -8.06 -7.84
N GLN A 109 18.29 -8.59 -6.62
CA GLN A 109 17.80 -9.96 -6.40
C GLN A 109 16.34 -10.09 -6.83
N LEU A 110 15.47 -9.15 -6.44
CA LEU A 110 14.06 -9.15 -6.86
C LEU A 110 13.92 -9.11 -8.39
N LYS A 111 14.77 -8.36 -9.09
CA LYS A 111 14.77 -8.26 -10.56
C LYS A 111 15.27 -9.50 -11.27
N SER A 112 16.20 -10.22 -10.65
CA SER A 112 16.79 -11.44 -11.24
C SER A 112 15.95 -12.68 -10.99
N ASP A 113 14.97 -12.59 -10.11
CA ASP A 113 14.11 -13.71 -9.74
C ASP A 113 12.93 -13.83 -10.72
N PRO A 114 12.82 -14.92 -11.49
CA PRO A 114 11.75 -15.10 -12.47
C PRO A 114 10.36 -15.20 -11.82
N GLU A 115 10.24 -15.67 -10.58
CA GLU A 115 8.96 -15.76 -9.85
C GLU A 115 8.44 -14.39 -9.44
N LEU A 116 9.30 -13.35 -9.43
CA LEU A 116 8.95 -11.97 -9.09
C LEU A 116 8.87 -11.03 -10.31
N ALA A 117 9.00 -11.56 -11.52
CA ALA A 117 9.04 -10.75 -12.76
C ALA A 117 7.80 -9.84 -12.93
N GLU A 118 6.64 -10.27 -12.47
CA GLU A 118 5.38 -9.51 -12.53
C GLU A 118 5.21 -8.51 -11.36
N MET A 119 6.10 -8.53 -10.35
CA MET A 119 6.02 -7.65 -9.20
C MET A 119 6.25 -6.19 -9.60
N LEU A 120 5.35 -5.27 -9.26
CA LEU A 120 5.42 -3.88 -9.72
C LEU A 120 6.74 -3.18 -9.38
N VAL A 121 7.34 -3.49 -8.23
CA VAL A 121 8.58 -2.82 -7.80
C VAL A 121 9.77 -3.10 -8.72
N VAL A 122 9.77 -4.23 -9.44
CA VAL A 122 10.84 -4.59 -10.39
C VAL A 122 10.59 -4.02 -11.78
N GLN A 123 9.38 -3.58 -12.08
CA GLN A 123 8.99 -3.05 -13.37
C GLN A 123 9.61 -1.66 -13.62
N ARG A 124 10.04 -1.43 -14.86
CA ARG A 124 10.63 -0.14 -15.25
C ARG A 124 9.62 1.00 -15.13
N GLY A 125 10.04 2.11 -14.55
CA GLY A 125 9.22 3.32 -14.46
C GLY A 125 8.24 3.35 -13.28
N GLN A 126 8.20 2.33 -12.45
CA GLN A 126 7.34 2.27 -11.27
C GLN A 126 7.88 3.11 -10.11
N ARG A 127 7.33 4.33 -9.97
CA ARG A 127 7.77 5.31 -8.96
C ARG A 127 6.84 5.44 -7.75
N LEU A 128 5.68 4.74 -7.76
CA LEU A 128 4.74 4.82 -6.65
C LEU A 128 5.38 4.35 -5.35
N SER A 129 5.16 5.11 -4.28
CA SER A 129 5.59 4.75 -2.93
C SER A 129 4.76 3.61 -2.32
N ILE A 130 3.54 3.43 -2.79
CA ILE A 130 2.62 2.38 -2.37
C ILE A 130 2.22 1.59 -3.61
N GLN A 131 2.48 0.29 -3.58
CA GLN A 131 2.24 -0.60 -4.71
C GLN A 131 1.56 -1.87 -4.21
N PRO A 132 0.59 -2.42 -4.94
CA PRO A 132 0.06 -3.74 -4.66
C PRO A 132 1.12 -4.83 -4.86
N VAL A 133 0.97 -5.91 -4.11
CA VAL A 133 1.83 -7.10 -4.17
C VAL A 133 0.93 -8.33 -4.16
N GLU A 134 1.10 -9.21 -5.13
CA GLU A 134 0.34 -10.47 -5.18
C GLU A 134 0.72 -11.39 -4.02
N PRO A 135 -0.22 -12.19 -3.48
CA PRO A 135 0.05 -13.06 -2.34
C PRO A 135 1.20 -14.04 -2.55
N ASP A 136 1.39 -14.54 -3.78
CA ASP A 136 2.49 -15.45 -4.12
C ASP A 136 3.82 -14.72 -4.09
N HIS A 137 3.91 -13.53 -4.69
CA HIS A 137 5.10 -12.69 -4.60
C HIS A 137 5.44 -12.33 -3.16
N PHE A 138 4.43 -12.00 -2.36
CA PHE A 138 4.63 -11.69 -0.94
C PHE A 138 5.26 -12.88 -0.21
N ARG A 139 4.70 -14.10 -0.35
CA ARG A 139 5.23 -15.32 0.28
C ARG A 139 6.65 -15.62 -0.18
N HIS A 140 6.91 -15.48 -1.48
CA HIS A 140 8.23 -15.73 -2.05
C HIS A 140 9.28 -14.80 -1.46
N VAL A 141 8.99 -13.49 -1.38
CA VAL A 141 9.87 -12.50 -0.74
C VAL A 141 10.13 -12.82 0.73
N LEU A 142 9.11 -13.28 1.47
CA LEU A 142 9.30 -13.71 2.87
C LEU A 142 10.28 -14.87 2.98
N ALA A 143 10.19 -15.85 2.08
CA ALA A 143 11.12 -16.98 2.02
C ALA A 143 12.55 -16.52 1.73
N LEU A 144 12.73 -15.63 0.74
CA LEU A 144 14.04 -15.05 0.40
C LEU A 144 14.67 -14.29 1.58
N GLY A 145 13.85 -13.52 2.31
CA GLY A 145 14.28 -12.74 3.47
C GLY A 145 14.46 -13.57 4.76
N GLY A 146 14.10 -14.85 4.76
CA GLY A 146 14.15 -15.72 5.95
C GLY A 146 13.17 -15.30 7.05
N ALA A 147 12.01 -14.73 6.68
CA ALA A 147 11.00 -14.28 7.63
C ALA A 147 10.50 -15.43 8.52
N LYS A 148 10.33 -15.15 9.82
CA LYS A 148 9.72 -16.06 10.80
C LYS A 148 8.20 -15.96 10.81
N SER A 149 7.68 -14.76 10.51
CA SER A 149 6.25 -14.49 10.43
C SER A 149 5.61 -15.26 9.28
N LYS A 150 4.59 -16.06 9.60
CA LYS A 150 3.76 -16.70 8.58
C LYS A 150 2.67 -15.73 8.14
N VAL A 151 2.39 -15.67 6.84
CA VAL A 151 1.19 -15.01 6.35
C VAL A 151 0.00 -15.87 6.77
N PRO A 152 -0.97 -15.37 7.55
CA PRO A 152 -2.17 -16.13 7.85
C PRO A 152 -2.86 -16.52 6.54
N ALA A 153 -3.29 -17.77 6.40
CA ALA A 153 -4.02 -18.24 5.22
C ALA A 153 -5.36 -17.47 5.00
N SER A 154 -5.85 -16.78 6.05
CA SER A 154 -7.08 -16.00 6.07
C SER A 154 -6.86 -14.50 6.27
N ALA A 155 -5.63 -13.99 6.16
CA ALA A 155 -5.42 -12.54 6.15
C ALA A 155 -6.14 -11.97 4.93
N GLY A 156 -7.26 -11.32 5.17
CA GLY A 156 -7.94 -10.56 4.15
C GLY A 156 -6.92 -9.64 3.50
N SER A 157 -7.01 -9.53 2.20
CA SER A 157 -6.16 -8.73 1.31
C SER A 157 -4.75 -8.46 1.84
N VAL A 158 -3.79 -9.25 1.40
CA VAL A 158 -2.42 -8.74 1.27
C VAL A 158 -2.58 -7.51 0.39
N VAL A 159 -2.17 -6.31 0.84
CA VAL A 159 -2.31 -5.10 0.04
C VAL A 159 -1.64 -5.35 -1.29
N GLY A 160 -2.44 -5.70 -2.23
CA GLY A 160 -2.00 -6.24 -3.47
C GLY A 160 -3.03 -6.93 -4.31
N VAL A 161 -4.22 -7.18 -3.84
CA VAL A 161 -5.22 -7.77 -4.72
C VAL A 161 -6.13 -6.68 -5.26
N LEU A 162 -5.97 -6.38 -6.54
CA LEU A 162 -7.07 -5.95 -7.39
C LEU A 162 -8.09 -7.09 -7.41
N THR A 163 -8.91 -7.22 -6.37
CA THR A 163 -10.16 -7.95 -6.55
C THR A 163 -10.93 -7.15 -7.59
N ALA A 164 -11.07 -7.76 -8.78
CA ALA A 164 -11.88 -7.22 -9.85
C ALA A 164 -13.19 -6.71 -9.24
N ALA A 165 -13.40 -5.40 -9.34
CA ALA A 165 -14.63 -4.77 -8.91
C ALA A 165 -15.78 -5.60 -9.48
N LYS A 166 -16.61 -6.20 -8.61
CA LYS A 166 -17.86 -6.80 -9.02
C LYS A 166 -18.62 -5.72 -9.78
N LYS A 167 -18.62 -5.80 -11.11
CA LYS A 167 -19.52 -5.04 -11.96
C LYS A 167 -20.94 -5.36 -11.48
N LYS A 168 -21.53 -4.46 -10.69
CA LYS A 168 -22.97 -4.44 -10.51
C LYS A 168 -23.57 -4.08 -11.86
N THR A 169 -23.94 -5.09 -12.62
CA THR A 169 -24.80 -4.93 -13.78
C THR A 169 -26.16 -4.46 -13.24
N ALA A 170 -26.35 -3.16 -13.30
CA ALA A 170 -27.68 -2.57 -13.11
C ALA A 170 -28.53 -3.02 -14.30
N LYS A 171 -29.36 -4.03 -14.07
CA LYS A 171 -30.35 -4.51 -15.00
C LYS A 171 -31.42 -3.41 -15.15
N LYS A 172 -31.28 -2.59 -16.19
CA LYS A 172 -32.23 -1.55 -16.56
C LYS A 172 -33.50 -2.27 -17.04
N LYS A 173 -34.53 -2.33 -16.17
CA LYS A 173 -35.88 -2.75 -16.52
C LYS A 173 -36.50 -1.68 -17.42
N THR A 174 -36.48 -1.90 -18.71
CA THR A 174 -37.30 -1.16 -19.67
C THR A 174 -38.72 -1.66 -19.60
N THR A 175 -39.58 -0.93 -18.90
CA THR A 175 -41.02 -1.08 -19.02
C THR A 175 -41.48 -0.46 -20.33
N LYS A 176 -41.78 -1.31 -21.29
CA LYS A 176 -42.48 -0.95 -22.52
C LYS A 176 -43.92 -0.63 -22.16
N LYS A 177 -44.30 0.63 -22.14
CA LYS A 177 -45.69 1.06 -22.06
C LYS A 177 -46.27 0.98 -23.47
N LYS A 178 -47.10 -0.03 -23.69
CA LYS A 178 -47.89 -0.22 -24.91
C LYS A 178 -49.08 0.77 -24.85
N ALA A 179 -49.07 1.77 -25.73
CA ALA A 179 -50.23 2.59 -25.94
C ALA A 179 -51.22 1.75 -26.77
N ALA A 180 -52.39 1.49 -26.21
CA ALA A 180 -53.53 1.00 -26.97
C ALA A 180 -54.35 2.21 -27.43
N LYS A 181 -54.72 2.13 -28.67
CA LYS A 181 -55.51 3.03 -29.44
C LYS A 181 -56.99 2.68 -29.18
N ALA A 182 -57.79 3.64 -28.92
CA ALA A 182 -59.17 3.74 -29.39
C ALA A 182 -59.56 5.21 -29.45
#